data_de8a1c34b4d191a682d00679b765f334
#
_entry.id   de8a1c34b4d191a682d00679b765f334
#
_cell.length_a   1.000
_cell.length_b   1.000
_cell.length_c   1.000
_cell.angle_alpha   90.00
_cell.angle_beta   90.00
_cell.angle_gamma   90.00
#
_symmetry.space_group_name_H-M   'P 1'
#
loop_
_entity.id
_entity.type
_entity.pdbx_description
1 polymer ?
#
loop_
_entity_poly.entity_id
_entity_poly.type
_entity_poly.pdbx_seq_one_letter_code
_entity_poly.pdbx_strand_id
1 'polypeptide(L)'
;MALPESRLLDLLRFDGAEGTIRWKHRRMLLLDADAMGLLRRELIDTLGLAAAKRILTRFGYACGYRDALTSKELLAWKDQHELWELGPWLHEQEGIGLVRVLHSRIDAANNIFEVDAEWFNSYEAEQHRQHIEPISDAPVCWTLTGYA
;
A
#
# COMPACT_ATOMS: atom_id res chain seq x y z
N MET A 1 -3.22 20.95 -4.03
CA MET A 1 -3.68 20.42 -5.35
C MET A 1 -4.86 19.53 -5.12
N ALA A 2 -5.83 19.50 -5.99
CA ALA A 2 -6.78 18.42 -5.97
C ALA A 2 -6.05 17.14 -6.43
N LEU A 3 -6.12 16.07 -5.63
CA LEU A 3 -5.79 14.72 -6.05
C LEU A 3 -6.41 14.47 -7.44
N PRO A 4 -5.84 13.57 -8.27
CA PRO A 4 -6.39 13.34 -9.60
C PRO A 4 -7.90 13.13 -9.52
N GLU A 5 -8.68 13.89 -10.28
CA GLU A 5 -10.13 13.69 -10.39
C GLU A 5 -10.44 12.31 -11.00
N SER A 6 -9.46 11.72 -11.71
CA SER A 6 -9.54 10.37 -12.26
C SER A 6 -9.36 9.33 -11.18
N ARG A 7 -10.25 8.35 -11.13
CA ARG A 7 -10.08 7.15 -10.28
C ARG A 7 -8.98 6.26 -10.87
N LEU A 8 -8.33 5.44 -10.03
CA LEU A 8 -7.34 4.46 -10.49
C LEU A 8 -7.90 3.57 -11.62
N LEU A 9 -9.18 3.17 -11.53
CA LEU A 9 -9.87 2.40 -12.56
C LEU A 9 -9.81 3.05 -13.96
N ASP A 10 -9.84 4.38 -14.04
CA ASP A 10 -9.80 5.10 -15.30
C ASP A 10 -8.38 5.08 -15.93
N LEU A 11 -7.38 4.76 -15.11
CA LEU A 11 -5.98 4.65 -15.51
C LEU A 11 -5.58 3.20 -15.85
N LEU A 12 -6.40 2.22 -15.48
CA LEU A 12 -6.14 0.81 -15.75
C LEU A 12 -6.65 0.41 -17.14
N ARG A 13 -5.81 -0.29 -17.88
CA ARG A 13 -6.18 -0.93 -19.14
C ARG A 13 -6.43 -2.42 -18.91
N PHE A 14 -7.66 -2.84 -19.15
CA PHE A 14 -8.07 -4.24 -19.13
C PHE A 14 -8.00 -4.81 -20.55
N ASP A 15 -7.25 -5.88 -20.73
CA ASP A 15 -7.15 -6.61 -21.98
C ASP A 15 -7.57 -8.06 -21.76
N GLY A 16 -8.84 -8.35 -22.09
CA GLY A 16 -9.41 -9.70 -21.90
C GLY A 16 -8.86 -10.73 -22.88
N ALA A 17 -8.39 -10.32 -24.05
CA ALA A 17 -7.81 -11.23 -25.04
C ALA A 17 -6.44 -11.74 -24.60
N GLU A 18 -5.64 -10.86 -23.98
CA GLU A 18 -4.32 -11.19 -23.46
C GLU A 18 -4.36 -11.64 -21.99
N GLY A 19 -5.51 -11.51 -21.31
CA GLY A 19 -5.65 -11.81 -19.89
C GLY A 19 -4.76 -10.89 -19.02
N THR A 20 -4.69 -9.60 -19.36
CA THR A 20 -3.81 -8.66 -18.65
C THR A 20 -4.55 -7.41 -18.17
N ILE A 21 -4.13 -6.93 -16.99
CA ILE A 21 -4.47 -5.61 -16.48
C ILE A 21 -3.18 -4.82 -16.43
N ARG A 22 -3.18 -3.60 -16.97
CA ARG A 22 -1.99 -2.75 -16.99
C ARG A 22 -2.27 -1.34 -16.48
N TRP A 23 -1.35 -0.85 -15.67
CA TRP A 23 -1.20 0.57 -15.38
C TRP A 23 0.05 1.04 -16.15
N LYS A 24 -0.19 1.65 -17.32
CA LYS A 24 0.88 1.96 -18.29
C LYS A 24 1.68 0.69 -18.68
N HIS A 25 2.98 0.68 -18.37
CA HIS A 25 3.86 -0.45 -18.65
C HIS A 25 3.84 -1.53 -17.55
N ARG A 26 3.28 -1.23 -16.36
CA ARG A 26 3.20 -2.17 -15.25
C ARG A 26 2.04 -3.14 -15.42
N ARG A 27 2.29 -4.41 -15.20
CA ARG A 27 1.23 -5.41 -15.08
C ARG A 27 0.66 -5.38 -13.67
N MET A 28 -0.65 -5.26 -13.57
CA MET A 28 -1.40 -5.29 -12.33
C MET A 28 -2.11 -6.63 -12.17
N LEU A 29 -2.42 -6.98 -10.93
CA LEU A 29 -3.25 -8.14 -10.58
C LEU A 29 -4.37 -7.67 -9.66
N LEU A 30 -5.55 -8.26 -9.80
CA LEU A 30 -6.61 -8.17 -8.81
C LEU A 30 -6.54 -9.42 -7.95
N LEU A 31 -6.38 -9.24 -6.66
CA LEU A 31 -6.39 -10.30 -5.65
C LEU A 31 -7.43 -9.94 -4.61
N ASP A 32 -8.15 -10.92 -4.09
CA ASP A 32 -8.99 -10.68 -2.94
C ASP A 32 -8.16 -10.61 -1.64
N ALA A 33 -8.69 -9.92 -0.64
CA ALA A 33 -8.00 -9.72 0.62
C ALA A 33 -7.82 -11.03 1.40
N ASP A 34 -8.75 -11.98 1.25
CA ASP A 34 -8.70 -13.28 1.92
C ASP A 34 -7.51 -14.11 1.43
N ALA A 35 -7.23 -14.10 0.11
CA ALA A 35 -6.05 -14.77 -0.45
C ALA A 35 -4.74 -14.20 0.15
N MET A 36 -4.68 -12.90 0.40
CA MET A 36 -3.54 -12.27 1.09
C MET A 36 -3.46 -12.66 2.56
N GLY A 37 -4.61 -12.81 3.22
CA GLY A 37 -4.70 -13.32 4.59
C GLY A 37 -4.19 -14.75 4.73
N LEU A 38 -4.60 -15.63 3.81
CA LEU A 38 -4.13 -17.02 3.74
C LEU A 38 -2.62 -17.10 3.48
N LEU A 39 -2.09 -16.31 2.55
CA LEU A 39 -0.65 -16.22 2.32
C LEU A 39 0.10 -15.79 3.58
N ARG A 40 -0.43 -14.79 4.29
CA ARG A 40 0.15 -14.32 5.54
C ARG A 40 0.19 -15.42 6.60
N ARG A 41 -0.91 -16.17 6.76
CA ARG A 41 -0.99 -17.31 7.68
C ARG A 41 0.06 -18.36 7.32
N GLU A 42 0.14 -18.75 6.06
CA GLU A 42 1.12 -19.72 5.58
C GLU A 42 2.57 -19.31 5.88
N LEU A 43 2.88 -18.03 5.71
CA LEU A 43 4.21 -17.49 6.07
C LEU A 43 4.48 -17.58 7.56
N ILE A 44 3.49 -17.32 8.42
CA ILE A 44 3.63 -17.43 9.88
C ILE A 44 3.82 -18.89 10.29
N ASP A 45 2.99 -19.78 9.78
CA ASP A 45 3.00 -21.20 10.12
C ASP A 45 4.30 -21.89 9.68
N THR A 46 4.80 -21.52 8.49
CA THR A 46 6.02 -22.14 7.93
C THR A 46 7.32 -21.55 8.49
N LEU A 47 7.39 -20.23 8.68
CA LEU A 47 8.63 -19.51 8.97
C LEU A 47 8.67 -18.87 10.36
N GLY A 48 7.55 -18.88 11.06
CA GLY A 48 7.35 -18.18 12.32
C GLY A 48 7.09 -16.68 12.17
N LEU A 49 6.46 -16.12 13.20
CA LEU A 49 5.96 -14.72 13.22
C LEU A 49 7.04 -13.69 12.88
N ALA A 50 8.24 -13.84 13.46
CA ALA A 50 9.30 -12.86 13.26
C ALA A 50 9.83 -12.83 11.81
N ALA A 51 9.92 -13.98 11.14
CA ALA A 51 10.34 -14.04 9.74
C ALA A 51 9.23 -13.55 8.81
N ALA A 52 7.98 -13.96 9.04
CA ALA A 52 6.82 -13.48 8.28
C ALA A 52 6.71 -11.94 8.34
N LYS A 53 6.82 -11.35 9.54
CA LYS A 53 6.82 -9.88 9.71
C LYS A 53 7.90 -9.22 8.86
N ARG A 54 9.14 -9.70 8.91
CA ARG A 54 10.24 -9.12 8.12
C ARG A 54 9.99 -9.21 6.61
N ILE A 55 9.48 -10.36 6.14
CA ILE A 55 9.19 -10.57 4.72
C ILE A 55 8.10 -9.61 4.25
N LEU A 56 6.99 -9.53 4.98
CA LEU A 56 5.85 -8.67 4.62
C LEU A 56 6.22 -7.19 4.68
N THR A 57 7.00 -6.75 5.67
CA THR A 57 7.49 -5.36 5.73
C THR A 57 8.38 -5.03 4.52
N ARG A 58 9.29 -5.92 4.14
CA ARG A 58 10.14 -5.72 2.96
C ARG A 58 9.36 -5.76 1.65
N PHE A 59 8.35 -6.61 1.58
CA PHE A 59 7.43 -6.64 0.43
C PHE A 59 6.68 -5.32 0.31
N GLY A 60 6.12 -4.81 1.43
CA GLY A 60 5.48 -3.50 1.46
C GLY A 60 6.38 -2.39 0.97
N TYR A 61 7.61 -2.31 1.47
CA TYR A 61 8.61 -1.35 1.00
C TYR A 61 8.84 -1.43 -0.52
N ALA A 62 8.97 -2.64 -1.06
CA ALA A 62 9.16 -2.82 -2.50
C ALA A 62 7.94 -2.35 -3.31
N CYS A 63 6.72 -2.52 -2.79
CA CYS A 63 5.49 -2.02 -3.40
C CYS A 63 5.48 -0.49 -3.38
N GLY A 64 5.64 0.14 -2.21
CA GLY A 64 5.62 1.60 -2.06
C GLY A 64 6.68 2.30 -2.90
N TYR A 65 7.90 1.76 -2.91
CA TYR A 65 8.97 2.28 -3.76
C TYR A 65 8.61 2.26 -5.25
N ARG A 66 8.02 1.15 -5.73
CA ARG A 66 7.58 1.04 -7.13
C ARG A 66 6.42 1.98 -7.46
N ASP A 67 5.49 2.15 -6.54
CA ASP A 67 4.36 3.05 -6.73
C ASP A 67 4.81 4.50 -6.75
N ALA A 68 5.73 4.89 -5.88
CA ALA A 68 6.35 6.21 -5.89
C ALA A 68 7.07 6.50 -7.21
N LEU A 69 7.86 5.55 -7.75
CA LEU A 69 8.52 5.70 -9.04
C LEU A 69 7.50 5.86 -10.18
N THR A 70 6.46 5.03 -10.20
CA THR A 70 5.42 5.07 -11.24
C THR A 70 4.66 6.38 -11.19
N SER A 71 4.27 6.81 -10.00
CA SER A 71 3.58 8.08 -9.79
C SER A 71 4.42 9.26 -10.23
N LYS A 72 5.71 9.22 -9.96
CA LYS A 72 6.67 10.22 -10.40
C LYS A 72 6.76 10.35 -11.92
N GLU A 73 6.63 9.24 -12.65
CA GLU A 73 6.68 9.23 -14.11
C GLU A 73 5.35 9.64 -14.75
N LEU A 74 4.23 9.39 -14.08
CA LEU A 74 2.90 9.45 -14.70
C LEU A 74 2.10 10.69 -14.39
N LEU A 75 2.39 11.34 -13.28
CA LEU A 75 1.61 12.45 -12.78
C LEU A 75 2.47 13.72 -12.74
N ALA A 76 1.91 14.83 -13.25
CA ALA A 76 2.52 16.13 -13.08
C ALA A 76 2.31 16.56 -11.62
N TRP A 77 3.38 16.60 -10.85
CA TRP A 77 3.41 17.07 -9.47
C TRP A 77 4.33 18.28 -9.36
N LYS A 78 3.97 19.20 -8.48
CA LYS A 78 4.66 20.49 -8.35
C LYS A 78 5.81 20.43 -7.36
N ASP A 79 5.62 19.62 -6.32
CA ASP A 79 6.55 19.50 -5.21
C ASP A 79 6.50 18.10 -4.55
N GLN A 80 7.35 17.89 -3.57
CA GLN A 80 7.45 16.61 -2.88
C GLN A 80 6.25 16.29 -1.97
N HIS A 81 5.56 17.32 -1.50
CA HIS A 81 4.37 17.14 -0.67
C HIS A 81 3.23 16.54 -1.51
N GLU A 82 3.00 17.10 -2.71
CA GLU A 82 2.02 16.54 -3.65
C GLU A 82 2.35 15.09 -4.03
N LEU A 83 3.62 14.78 -4.26
CA LEU A 83 4.05 13.40 -4.57
C LEU A 83 3.75 12.45 -3.40
N TRP A 84 3.98 12.89 -2.18
CA TRP A 84 3.70 12.08 -1.00
C TRP A 84 2.20 11.82 -0.81
N GLU A 85 1.33 12.81 -1.05
CA GLU A 85 -0.14 12.66 -0.95
C GLU A 85 -0.71 11.57 -1.89
N LEU A 86 0.02 11.23 -2.95
CA LEU A 86 -0.38 10.15 -3.86
C LEU A 86 -0.35 8.77 -3.20
N GLY A 87 0.51 8.53 -2.21
CA GLY A 87 0.55 7.28 -1.47
C GLY A 87 -0.78 6.97 -0.77
N PRO A 88 -1.26 7.86 0.13
CA PRO A 88 -2.58 7.75 0.73
C PRO A 88 -3.71 7.55 -0.28
N TRP A 89 -3.73 8.35 -1.35
CA TRP A 89 -4.73 8.23 -2.41
C TRP A 89 -4.70 6.86 -3.11
N LEU A 90 -3.51 6.33 -3.42
CA LEU A 90 -3.38 5.00 -4.03
C LEU A 90 -3.94 3.92 -3.11
N HIS A 91 -3.64 3.95 -1.81
CA HIS A 91 -4.16 3.00 -0.85
C HIS A 91 -5.69 2.96 -0.80
N GLU A 92 -6.33 4.13 -0.89
CA GLU A 92 -7.79 4.23 -0.95
C GLU A 92 -8.33 3.63 -2.25
N GLN A 93 -7.69 3.92 -3.38
CA GLN A 93 -8.13 3.44 -4.70
C GLN A 93 -7.89 1.94 -4.91
N GLU A 94 -6.87 1.39 -4.26
CA GLU A 94 -6.52 -0.03 -4.31
C GLU A 94 -7.30 -0.88 -3.29
N GLY A 95 -8.08 -0.25 -2.41
CA GLY A 95 -8.84 -0.93 -1.37
C GLY A 95 -7.97 -1.45 -0.21
N ILE A 96 -6.79 -0.90 -0.04
CA ILE A 96 -5.85 -1.28 1.03
C ILE A 96 -6.30 -0.74 2.38
N GLY A 97 -6.80 0.50 2.39
CA GLY A 97 -7.34 1.17 3.56
C GLY A 97 -7.53 2.66 3.32
N LEU A 98 -8.28 3.31 4.21
CA LEU A 98 -8.46 4.76 4.22
C LEU A 98 -7.38 5.40 5.08
N VAL A 99 -6.66 6.38 4.54
CA VAL A 99 -5.62 7.11 5.26
C VAL A 99 -6.06 8.54 5.57
N ARG A 100 -6.07 8.90 6.84
CA ARG A 100 -6.31 10.28 7.29
C ARG A 100 -5.00 10.85 7.81
N VAL A 101 -4.43 11.79 7.09
CA VAL A 101 -3.25 12.53 7.52
C VAL A 101 -3.64 13.54 8.60
N LEU A 102 -3.02 13.46 9.76
CA LEU A 102 -3.21 14.37 10.88
C LEU A 102 -2.21 15.51 10.86
N HIS A 103 -0.96 15.19 10.57
CA HIS A 103 0.15 16.13 10.46
C HIS A 103 1.15 15.63 9.44
N SER A 104 1.74 16.56 8.68
CA SER A 104 2.87 16.26 7.79
C SER A 104 3.85 17.43 7.75
N ARG A 105 5.14 17.11 7.81
CA ARG A 105 6.25 18.04 7.62
C ARG A 105 7.30 17.40 6.73
N ILE A 106 7.39 17.87 5.51
CA ILE A 106 8.32 17.36 4.51
C ILE A 106 9.25 18.49 4.08
N ASP A 107 10.54 18.36 4.37
CA ASP A 107 11.58 19.33 4.01
C ASP A 107 12.84 18.54 3.58
N ALA A 108 12.94 18.27 2.30
CA ALA A 108 14.05 17.50 1.77
C ALA A 108 15.40 18.22 1.85
N ALA A 109 15.40 19.55 1.86
CA ALA A 109 16.64 20.33 2.00
C ALA A 109 17.29 20.10 3.36
N ASN A 110 16.47 19.90 4.40
CA ASN A 110 16.90 19.63 5.77
C ASN A 110 16.76 18.14 6.14
N ASN A 111 16.46 17.27 5.20
CA ASN A 111 16.26 15.83 5.41
C ASN A 111 15.20 15.53 6.49
N ILE A 112 14.11 16.30 6.51
CA ILE A 112 12.98 16.12 7.42
C ILE A 112 11.84 15.45 6.67
N PHE A 113 11.35 14.33 7.24
CA PHE A 113 10.15 13.65 6.81
C PHE A 113 9.42 13.17 8.07
N GLU A 114 8.36 13.87 8.44
CA GLU A 114 7.54 13.60 9.62
C GLU A 114 6.08 13.53 9.17
N VAL A 115 5.41 12.44 9.43
CA VAL A 115 4.00 12.24 9.08
C VAL A 115 3.30 11.48 10.18
N ASP A 116 2.19 12.05 10.67
CA ASP A 116 1.24 11.39 11.56
C ASP A 116 -0.03 11.11 10.77
N ALA A 117 -0.46 9.86 10.73
CA ALA A 117 -1.65 9.45 10.02
C ALA A 117 -2.41 8.33 10.77
N GLU A 118 -3.73 8.34 10.60
CA GLU A 118 -4.61 7.25 11.03
C GLU A 118 -5.01 6.40 9.82
N TRP A 119 -5.01 5.09 10.02
CA TRP A 119 -5.44 4.12 9.03
C TRP A 119 -6.74 3.44 9.45
N PHE A 120 -7.74 3.51 8.58
CA PHE A 120 -9.05 2.88 8.80
C PHE A 120 -9.25 1.78 7.77
N ASN A 121 -10.02 0.76 8.16
CA ASN A 121 -10.38 -0.35 7.27
C ASN A 121 -9.17 -1.05 6.63
N SER A 122 -8.07 -1.18 7.39
CA SER A 122 -6.88 -1.90 6.91
C SER A 122 -7.22 -3.36 6.62
N TYR A 123 -7.08 -3.78 5.35
CA TYR A 123 -7.26 -5.18 4.96
C TYR A 123 -6.34 -6.11 5.77
N GLU A 124 -5.13 -5.66 6.08
CA GLU A 124 -4.14 -6.45 6.81
C GLU A 124 -4.56 -6.74 8.25
N ALA A 125 -5.16 -5.75 8.92
CA ALA A 125 -5.70 -5.92 10.27
C ALA A 125 -6.96 -6.80 10.26
N GLU A 126 -7.83 -6.62 9.26
CA GLU A 126 -9.03 -7.44 9.09
C GLU A 126 -8.65 -8.91 8.87
N GLN A 127 -7.78 -9.18 7.91
CA GLN A 127 -7.35 -10.54 7.57
C GLN A 127 -6.53 -11.20 8.68
N HIS A 128 -5.75 -10.41 9.45
CA HIS A 128 -5.06 -10.94 10.61
C HIS A 128 -6.05 -11.47 11.66
N ARG A 129 -7.11 -10.69 11.98
CA ARG A 129 -8.13 -11.13 12.93
C ARG A 129 -8.93 -12.34 12.43
N GLN A 130 -9.11 -12.47 11.12
CA GLN A 130 -9.89 -13.55 10.51
C GLN A 130 -9.12 -14.89 10.48
N HIS A 131 -7.83 -14.83 10.26
CA HIS A 131 -7.02 -16.03 9.97
C HIS A 131 -5.99 -16.40 11.04
N ILE A 132 -5.69 -15.50 11.99
CA ILE A 132 -4.61 -15.70 12.96
C ILE A 132 -5.16 -15.69 14.39
N GLU A 133 -4.91 -16.76 15.12
CA GLU A 133 -5.21 -16.88 16.55
C GLU A 133 -3.92 -17.20 17.35
N PRO A 134 -3.79 -16.70 18.59
CA PRO A 134 -4.65 -15.72 19.25
C PRO A 134 -4.55 -14.32 18.65
N ILE A 135 -5.59 -13.49 18.82
CA ILE A 135 -5.58 -12.09 18.38
C ILE A 135 -4.43 -11.38 19.10
N SER A 136 -3.58 -10.73 18.33
CA SER A 136 -2.42 -10.00 18.84
C SER A 136 -2.79 -8.60 19.30
N ASP A 137 -2.31 -8.18 20.47
CA ASP A 137 -2.35 -6.78 20.93
C ASP A 137 -1.25 -5.92 20.27
N ALA A 138 -0.32 -6.57 19.55
CA ALA A 138 0.76 -5.88 18.83
C ALA A 138 0.29 -5.38 17.44
N PRO A 139 0.92 -4.32 16.90
CA PRO A 139 0.64 -3.85 15.55
C PRO A 139 0.86 -4.94 14.50
N VAL A 140 -0.15 -5.14 13.62
CA VAL A 140 -0.18 -6.23 12.65
C VAL A 140 -0.11 -5.79 11.19
N CYS A 141 -0.19 -4.49 10.90
CA CYS A 141 -0.13 -3.95 9.55
C CYS A 141 1.31 -3.87 9.04
N TRP A 142 1.94 -5.01 8.83
CA TRP A 142 3.38 -5.09 8.52
C TRP A 142 3.71 -4.68 7.09
N THR A 143 2.87 -5.07 6.13
CA THR A 143 3.02 -4.66 4.72
C THR A 143 2.82 -3.16 4.60
N LEU A 144 1.79 -2.61 5.26
CA LEU A 144 1.51 -1.19 5.26
C LEU A 144 2.63 -0.38 5.93
N THR A 145 3.17 -0.88 7.06
CA THR A 145 4.34 -0.27 7.71
C THR A 145 5.57 -0.22 6.79
N GLY A 146 5.74 -1.22 5.95
CA GLY A 146 6.82 -1.22 4.99
C GLY A 146 6.58 -0.32 3.79
N TYR A 147 5.34 -0.15 3.39
CA TYR A 147 4.94 0.70 2.25
C TYR A 147 5.14 2.19 2.56
N ALA A 148 4.72 2.64 3.74
CA ALA A 148 4.87 4.01 4.22
C ALA A 148 6.35 4.36 4.49
#